data_d178bb535176e96bab9dfe8d62c52888
#
_entry.id   d178bb535176e96bab9dfe8d62c52888
#
_cell.length_a   1.000
_cell.length_b   1.000
_cell.length_c   1.000
_cell.angle_alpha   90.00
_cell.angle_beta   90.00
_cell.angle_gamma   90.00
#
_symmetry.space_group_name_H-M   'P 1'
#
loop_
_entity.id
_entity.type
_entity.pdbx_description
1 polymer ?
#
loop_
_entity_poly.entity_id
_entity_poly.type
_entity_poly.pdbx_seq_one_letter_code
_entity_poly.pdbx_strand_id
1 'polypeptide(L)'
;SGAIKGHPETEVTDLPGIYSMSPYSSEEIVTRQFIIGEKPTGIINIVDATNIERNLYLTMQLMELDIPMVLALNMMDEMRGNGGTVRINKMEAMLGIPVIPISAAKNEGVDELVDHAVHVAKYQERPGRMDFCSEDDHGGAVHRCIHGILHLIEDHAKAAGIPVRFAATKLVEGDPRIEEALKLDPNEKEMIEHIIVQMEQERGLDRAAAIADMRFSFI
;
A
#
# COMPACT_ATOMS: atom_id res chain seq x y z
N SER A 1 19.06 9.05 -6.46
CA SER A 1 19.60 7.87 -5.73
C SER A 1 20.86 8.24 -4.97
N GLY A 2 21.10 7.56 -3.88
CA GLY A 2 22.29 7.73 -3.05
C GLY A 2 22.51 6.55 -2.13
N ALA A 3 23.68 6.50 -1.48
CA ALA A 3 23.99 5.47 -0.49
C ALA A 3 23.51 5.90 0.90
N ILE A 4 23.14 4.93 1.72
CA ILE A 4 22.81 5.16 3.14
C ILE A 4 24.13 5.20 3.94
N LYS A 5 24.28 6.23 4.78
CA LYS A 5 25.41 6.34 5.70
C LYS A 5 25.49 5.12 6.61
N GLY A 6 26.64 4.46 6.65
CA GLY A 6 26.83 3.22 7.40
C GLY A 6 26.42 1.93 6.70
N HIS A 7 25.80 2.04 5.52
CA HIS A 7 25.36 0.88 4.71
C HIS A 7 25.73 1.13 3.24
N PRO A 8 27.03 1.07 2.88
CA PRO A 8 27.50 1.47 1.54
C PRO A 8 26.96 0.59 0.40
N GLU A 9 26.54 -0.63 0.69
CA GLU A 9 25.94 -1.56 -0.27
C GLU A 9 24.45 -1.30 -0.51
N THR A 10 23.85 -0.36 0.21
CA THR A 10 22.41 -0.07 0.13
C THR A 10 22.18 1.24 -0.61
N GLU A 11 21.48 1.15 -1.73
CA GLU A 11 21.06 2.31 -2.51
C GLU A 11 19.67 2.77 -2.06
N VAL A 12 19.52 4.08 -1.89
CA VAL A 12 18.23 4.73 -1.59
C VAL A 12 17.82 5.58 -2.76
N THR A 13 16.59 5.42 -3.20
CA THR A 13 15.97 6.29 -4.22
C THR A 13 14.84 7.07 -3.58
N ASP A 14 14.94 8.38 -3.63
CA ASP A 14 13.86 9.28 -3.24
C ASP A 14 12.85 9.38 -4.37
N LEU A 15 11.57 9.22 -4.04
CA LEU A 15 10.47 9.30 -4.99
C LEU A 15 9.61 10.53 -4.69
N PRO A 16 8.91 11.07 -5.70
CA PRO A 16 8.01 12.19 -5.47
C PRO A 16 6.99 11.93 -4.37
N GLY A 17 6.66 12.96 -3.59
CA GLY A 17 5.61 12.89 -2.58
C GLY A 17 4.24 12.71 -3.21
N ILE A 18 3.53 11.66 -2.81
CA ILE A 18 2.20 11.33 -3.31
C ILE A 18 1.27 10.94 -2.17
N TYR A 19 -0.03 10.94 -2.42
CA TYR A 19 -1.05 10.52 -1.45
C TYR A 19 -1.80 9.25 -1.87
N SER A 20 -1.59 8.79 -3.08
CA SER A 20 -2.27 7.61 -3.65
C SER A 20 -1.41 6.99 -4.75
N MET A 21 -1.67 5.73 -5.05
CA MET A 21 -1.05 5.00 -6.15
C MET A 21 -1.92 5.00 -7.41
N SER A 22 -2.66 6.08 -7.63
CA SER A 22 -3.49 6.24 -8.82
C SER A 22 -2.68 6.74 -10.02
N PRO A 23 -3.19 6.59 -11.26
CA PRO A 23 -2.44 7.01 -12.46
C PRO A 23 -2.77 8.43 -12.93
N TYR A 24 -3.21 9.31 -12.04
CA TYR A 24 -3.77 10.60 -12.43
C TYR A 24 -2.77 11.74 -12.46
N SER A 25 -1.70 11.68 -11.67
CA SER A 25 -0.64 12.68 -11.69
C SER A 25 0.66 12.10 -12.26
N SER A 26 1.53 12.97 -12.74
CA SER A 26 2.86 12.57 -13.21
C SER A 26 3.70 11.95 -12.11
N GLU A 27 3.59 12.50 -10.90
CA GLU A 27 4.29 12.01 -9.71
C GLU A 27 3.83 10.60 -9.32
N GLU A 28 2.53 10.36 -9.32
CA GLU A 28 1.96 9.03 -9.04
C GLU A 28 2.38 8.00 -10.09
N ILE A 29 2.37 8.38 -11.36
CA ILE A 29 2.80 7.51 -12.46
C ILE A 29 4.28 7.14 -12.32
N VAL A 30 5.15 8.11 -12.05
CA VAL A 30 6.58 7.89 -11.87
C VAL A 30 6.84 6.92 -10.71
N THR A 31 6.20 7.14 -9.57
CA THR A 31 6.35 6.28 -8.40
C THR A 31 5.87 4.84 -8.68
N ARG A 32 4.73 4.68 -9.33
CA ARG A 32 4.20 3.36 -9.71
C ARG A 32 5.15 2.62 -10.65
N GLN A 33 5.61 3.30 -11.70
CA GLN A 33 6.52 2.71 -12.67
C GLN A 33 7.82 2.27 -12.03
N PHE A 34 8.35 3.08 -11.12
CA PHE A 34 9.55 2.72 -10.38
C PHE A 34 9.34 1.47 -9.52
N ILE A 35 8.31 1.44 -8.69
CA ILE A 35 8.08 0.34 -7.75
C ILE A 35 7.78 -0.97 -8.50
N ILE A 36 6.92 -0.93 -9.50
CA ILE A 36 6.53 -2.13 -10.26
C ILE A 36 7.65 -2.59 -11.20
N GLY A 37 8.34 -1.66 -11.85
CA GLY A 37 9.39 -1.97 -12.81
C GLY A 37 10.73 -2.35 -12.18
N GLU A 38 11.22 -1.54 -11.27
CA GLU A 38 12.52 -1.74 -10.63
C GLU A 38 12.49 -2.73 -9.47
N LYS A 39 11.32 -2.99 -8.89
CA LYS A 39 11.11 -3.94 -7.79
C LYS A 39 12.09 -3.73 -6.64
N PRO A 40 12.01 -2.61 -5.92
CA PRO A 40 12.90 -2.35 -4.79
C PRO A 40 12.81 -3.46 -3.75
N THR A 41 13.91 -3.70 -3.04
CA THR A 41 13.97 -4.73 -1.99
C THR A 41 13.26 -4.34 -0.71
N GLY A 42 13.01 -3.04 -0.53
CA GLY A 42 12.28 -2.52 0.62
C GLY A 42 11.77 -1.12 0.37
N ILE A 43 10.80 -0.72 1.18
CA ILE A 43 10.18 0.61 1.11
C ILE A 43 10.25 1.25 2.50
N ILE A 44 10.64 2.52 2.55
CA ILE A 44 10.43 3.38 3.71
C ILE A 44 9.28 4.32 3.36
N ASN A 45 8.16 4.18 4.06
CA ASN A 45 7.01 5.06 3.90
C ASN A 45 7.00 6.10 5.01
N ILE A 46 7.21 7.35 4.67
CA ILE A 46 7.23 8.46 5.63
C ILE A 46 5.83 9.02 5.76
N VAL A 47 5.29 8.97 6.98
CA VAL A 47 3.95 9.42 7.33
C VAL A 47 4.02 10.57 8.30
N ASP A 48 3.31 11.65 7.99
CA ASP A 48 3.18 12.80 8.87
C ASP A 48 2.12 12.51 9.95
N ALA A 49 2.54 12.49 11.21
CA ALA A 49 1.65 12.21 12.33
C ALA A 49 0.54 13.25 12.51
N THR A 50 0.73 14.48 12.00
CA THR A 50 -0.29 15.53 12.05
C THR A 50 -1.40 15.34 11.02
N ASN A 51 -1.20 14.50 10.03
CA ASN A 51 -2.15 14.22 8.96
C ASN A 51 -2.20 12.73 8.65
N ILE A 52 -2.34 11.92 9.68
CA ILE A 52 -2.17 10.48 9.63
C ILE A 52 -3.19 9.77 8.73
N GLU A 53 -4.46 10.16 8.81
CA GLU A 53 -5.51 9.51 8.03
C GLU A 53 -5.25 9.61 6.53
N ARG A 54 -4.90 10.79 6.06
CA ARG A 54 -4.58 11.03 4.65
C ARG A 54 -3.36 10.25 4.20
N ASN A 55 -2.34 10.17 5.05
CA ASN A 55 -1.09 9.48 4.73
C ASN A 55 -1.25 7.96 4.75
N LEU A 56 -2.03 7.40 5.67
CA LEU A 56 -2.24 5.96 5.76
C LEU A 56 -2.98 5.38 4.56
N TYR A 57 -3.74 6.19 3.83
CA TYR A 57 -4.38 5.76 2.59
C TYR A 57 -3.35 5.24 1.57
N LEU A 58 -2.25 5.95 1.40
CA LEU A 58 -1.14 5.51 0.56
C LEU A 58 -0.44 4.28 1.17
N THR A 59 -0.23 4.27 2.47
CA THR A 59 0.41 3.15 3.18
C THR A 59 -0.28 1.82 2.87
N MET A 60 -1.60 1.79 2.93
CA MET A 60 -2.39 0.59 2.63
C MET A 60 -2.21 0.12 1.19
N GLN A 61 -2.13 1.05 0.24
CA GLN A 61 -1.87 0.71 -1.16
C GLN A 61 -0.46 0.17 -1.38
N LEU A 62 0.54 0.74 -0.70
CA LEU A 62 1.91 0.24 -0.76
C LEU A 62 2.03 -1.18 -0.18
N MET A 63 1.29 -1.49 0.87
CA MET A 63 1.29 -2.82 1.48
C MET A 63 0.72 -3.89 0.55
N GLU A 64 -0.19 -3.53 -0.34
CA GLU A 64 -0.73 -4.44 -1.36
C GLU A 64 0.32 -4.88 -2.40
N LEU A 65 1.43 -4.16 -2.50
CA LEU A 65 2.54 -4.50 -3.39
C LEU A 65 3.40 -5.68 -2.90
N ASP A 66 3.20 -6.10 -1.66
CA ASP A 66 3.92 -7.24 -1.06
C ASP A 66 5.46 -7.07 -1.08
N ILE A 67 5.91 -5.87 -0.81
CA ILE A 67 7.33 -5.54 -0.68
C ILE A 67 7.63 -5.26 0.80
N PRO A 68 8.77 -5.74 1.33
CA PRO A 68 9.18 -5.40 2.69
C PRO A 68 9.15 -3.89 2.93
N MET A 69 8.52 -3.45 4.00
CA MET A 69 8.41 -2.02 4.26
C MET A 69 8.44 -1.70 5.76
N VAL A 70 8.89 -0.49 6.05
CA VAL A 70 8.80 0.12 7.36
C VAL A 70 8.08 1.46 7.23
N LEU A 71 7.33 1.83 8.26
CA LEU A 71 6.68 3.13 8.33
C LEU A 71 7.47 4.04 9.26
N ALA A 72 7.90 5.17 8.73
CA ALA A 72 8.53 6.23 9.51
C ALA A 72 7.44 7.21 9.93
N LEU A 73 7.07 7.22 11.20
CA LEU A 73 6.09 8.14 11.73
C LEU A 73 6.80 9.43 12.17
N ASN A 74 6.72 10.46 11.32
CA ASN A 74 7.34 11.75 11.59
C ASN A 74 6.46 12.53 12.57
N MET A 75 6.96 12.69 13.78
CA MET A 75 6.23 13.29 14.90
C MET A 75 6.87 14.60 15.34
N MET A 76 6.05 15.59 15.67
CA MET A 76 6.51 16.75 16.43
C MET A 76 6.77 16.34 17.89
N ASP A 77 7.67 17.02 18.58
CA ASP A 77 8.04 16.68 19.96
C ASP A 77 6.85 16.57 20.92
N GLU A 78 5.88 17.46 20.75
CA GLU A 78 4.66 17.50 21.56
C GLU A 78 3.85 16.20 21.45
N MET A 79 3.98 15.45 20.37
CA MET A 79 3.25 14.20 20.13
C MET A 79 3.99 12.98 20.69
N ARG A 80 5.27 13.12 21.08
CA ARG A 80 6.10 12.02 21.57
C ARG A 80 5.85 11.68 23.04
N GLY A 81 5.24 12.62 23.79
CA GLY A 81 4.85 12.38 25.17
C GLY A 81 3.54 11.58 25.27
N ASN A 82 3.16 11.22 26.50
CA ASN A 82 1.82 10.72 26.89
C ASN A 82 1.14 9.74 25.96
N GLY A 83 1.53 8.46 26.00
CA GLY A 83 0.84 7.38 25.29
C GLY A 83 1.24 7.20 23.82
N GLY A 84 2.17 8.00 23.30
CA GLY A 84 2.67 7.86 21.93
C GLY A 84 3.25 6.46 21.65
N THR A 85 3.96 5.88 22.59
CA THR A 85 4.52 4.53 22.49
C THR A 85 3.42 3.47 22.36
N VAL A 86 2.35 3.61 23.11
CA VAL A 86 1.21 2.66 23.08
C VAL A 86 0.52 2.72 21.71
N ARG A 87 0.36 3.91 21.15
CA ARG A 87 -0.23 4.09 19.82
C ARG A 87 0.64 3.48 18.73
N ILE A 88 1.95 3.63 18.84
CA ILE A 88 2.91 3.04 17.89
C ILE A 88 2.83 1.52 17.91
N ASN A 89 2.84 0.91 19.09
CA ASN A 89 2.70 -0.54 19.22
C ASN A 89 1.37 -1.05 18.64
N LYS A 90 0.30 -0.31 18.87
CA LYS A 90 -1.01 -0.65 18.30
C LYS A 90 -1.01 -0.54 16.77
N MET A 91 -0.39 0.49 16.21
CA MET A 91 -0.24 0.64 14.76
C MET A 91 0.55 -0.52 14.16
N GLU A 92 1.67 -0.91 14.77
CA GLU A 92 2.45 -2.07 14.32
C GLU A 92 1.61 -3.34 14.29
N ALA A 93 0.86 -3.58 15.36
CA ALA A 93 0.00 -4.76 15.46
C ALA A 93 -1.10 -4.77 14.39
N MET A 94 -1.72 -3.63 14.13
CA MET A 94 -2.80 -3.52 13.14
C MET A 94 -2.31 -3.52 11.70
N LEU A 95 -1.19 -2.88 11.42
CA LEU A 95 -0.62 -2.80 10.07
C LEU A 95 0.23 -4.02 9.71
N GLY A 96 0.85 -4.67 10.71
CA GLY A 96 1.74 -5.80 10.46
C GLY A 96 3.08 -5.40 9.83
N ILE A 97 3.52 -4.17 10.05
CA ILE A 97 4.83 -3.65 9.63
C ILE A 97 5.48 -2.88 10.79
N PRO A 98 6.81 -2.76 10.83
CA PRO A 98 7.47 -1.91 11.82
C PRO A 98 7.06 -0.44 11.67
N VAL A 99 6.75 0.21 12.78
CA VAL A 99 6.43 1.64 12.85
C VAL A 99 7.48 2.31 13.74
N ILE A 100 8.29 3.16 13.14
CA ILE A 100 9.41 3.81 13.83
C ILE A 100 9.12 5.31 13.97
N PRO A 101 9.02 5.82 15.21
CA PRO A 101 8.83 7.25 15.42
C PRO A 101 10.13 7.97 15.13
N ILE A 102 10.05 9.03 14.34
CA ILE A 102 11.19 9.88 14.01
C ILE A 102 10.86 11.35 14.20
N SER A 103 11.87 12.18 14.32
CA SER A 103 11.81 13.61 14.07
C SER A 103 12.85 13.96 13.02
N ALA A 104 12.39 14.14 11.79
CA ALA A 104 13.28 14.47 10.67
C ALA A 104 13.99 15.81 10.90
N ALA A 105 13.29 16.79 11.46
CA ALA A 105 13.85 18.11 11.76
C ALA A 105 15.01 18.06 12.76
N LYS A 106 14.96 17.14 13.74
CA LYS A 106 15.99 16.98 14.78
C LYS A 106 16.93 15.83 14.51
N ASN A 107 16.76 15.11 13.43
CA ASN A 107 17.53 13.90 13.12
C ASN A 107 17.46 12.83 14.23
N GLU A 108 16.30 12.68 14.84
CA GLU A 108 16.04 11.69 15.89
C GLU A 108 15.32 10.47 15.34
N GLY A 109 15.71 9.28 15.78
CA GLY A 109 15.11 8.01 15.36
C GLY A 109 15.49 7.55 13.96
N VAL A 110 16.27 8.31 13.22
CA VAL A 110 16.66 8.00 11.83
C VAL A 110 17.55 6.76 11.77
N ASP A 111 18.50 6.61 12.67
CA ASP A 111 19.39 5.43 12.70
C ASP A 111 18.58 4.16 12.97
N GLU A 112 17.65 4.19 13.91
CA GLU A 112 16.75 3.07 14.19
C GLU A 112 15.86 2.75 12.97
N LEU A 113 15.33 3.76 12.30
CA LEU A 113 14.56 3.60 11.06
C LEU A 113 15.37 2.88 9.99
N VAL A 114 16.61 3.32 9.76
CA VAL A 114 17.50 2.73 8.76
C VAL A 114 17.82 1.28 9.11
N ASP A 115 18.13 0.98 10.39
CA ASP A 115 18.42 -0.38 10.84
C ASP A 115 17.22 -1.31 10.58
N HIS A 116 16.01 -0.89 10.89
CA HIS A 116 14.80 -1.67 10.62
C HIS A 116 14.54 -1.83 9.11
N ALA A 117 14.73 -0.78 8.33
CA ALA A 117 14.54 -0.82 6.88
C ALA A 117 15.51 -1.81 6.21
N VAL A 118 16.78 -1.74 6.57
CA VAL A 118 17.82 -2.66 6.08
C VAL A 118 17.52 -4.09 6.49
N HIS A 119 17.07 -4.30 7.73
CA HIS A 119 16.72 -5.62 8.24
C HIS A 119 15.56 -6.25 7.44
N VAL A 120 14.43 -5.55 7.28
CA VAL A 120 13.29 -6.12 6.55
C VAL A 120 13.62 -6.37 5.08
N ALA A 121 14.43 -5.51 4.46
CA ALA A 121 14.87 -5.69 3.09
C ALA A 121 15.83 -6.89 2.94
N LYS A 122 16.80 -7.01 3.83
CA LYS A 122 17.79 -8.10 3.81
C LYS A 122 17.15 -9.47 4.01
N TYR A 123 16.24 -9.60 4.97
CA TYR A 123 15.57 -10.85 5.29
C TYR A 123 14.26 -11.04 4.55
N GLN A 124 13.88 -10.11 3.68
CA GLN A 124 12.63 -10.12 2.90
C GLN A 124 11.40 -10.35 3.79
N GLU A 125 11.35 -9.63 4.90
CA GLU A 125 10.21 -9.64 5.82
C GLU A 125 9.07 -8.80 5.24
N ARG A 126 8.12 -9.47 4.64
CA ARG A 126 6.99 -8.83 3.95
C ARG A 126 5.93 -8.37 4.94
N PRO A 127 5.05 -7.41 4.55
CA PRO A 127 3.96 -6.98 5.41
C PRO A 127 3.13 -8.16 5.92
N GLY A 128 2.80 -8.15 7.18
CA GLY A 128 1.95 -9.19 7.80
C GLY A 128 0.48 -9.11 7.38
N ARG A 129 0.10 -8.02 6.74
CA ARG A 129 -1.27 -7.80 6.25
C ARG A 129 -1.23 -7.13 4.87
N MET A 130 -1.99 -7.67 3.93
CA MET A 130 -2.25 -7.05 2.63
C MET A 130 -3.75 -6.86 2.41
N ASP A 131 -4.57 -7.52 3.21
CA ASP A 131 -6.01 -7.54 3.11
C ASP A 131 -6.64 -6.64 4.18
N PHE A 132 -7.30 -5.58 3.71
CA PHE A 132 -7.98 -4.61 4.56
C PHE A 132 -9.50 -4.70 4.45
N CYS A 133 -10.02 -5.64 3.69
CA CYS A 133 -11.45 -5.92 3.63
C CYS A 133 -11.85 -7.00 4.64
N SER A 134 -13.02 -6.83 5.23
CA SER A 134 -13.58 -7.80 6.17
C SER A 134 -14.64 -8.66 5.49
N GLU A 135 -14.67 -9.95 5.81
CA GLU A 135 -15.73 -10.85 5.37
C GLU A 135 -17.09 -10.45 5.93
N ASP A 136 -17.11 -9.77 7.07
CA ASP A 136 -18.32 -9.38 7.77
C ASP A 136 -18.77 -7.95 7.42
N ASP A 137 -17.87 -7.11 6.89
CA ASP A 137 -18.15 -5.72 6.61
C ASP A 137 -19.17 -5.59 5.47
N HIS A 138 -20.31 -4.96 5.74
CA HIS A 138 -21.41 -4.80 4.80
C HIS A 138 -21.80 -6.10 4.08
N GLY A 139 -21.83 -7.23 4.81
CA GLY A 139 -22.14 -8.54 4.25
C GLY A 139 -21.03 -9.13 3.38
N GLY A 140 -19.82 -8.57 3.45
CA GLY A 140 -18.66 -9.09 2.72
C GLY A 140 -18.64 -8.79 1.24
N ALA A 141 -19.43 -7.82 0.76
CA ALA A 141 -19.55 -7.52 -0.68
C ALA A 141 -18.21 -7.15 -1.33
N VAL A 142 -17.45 -6.22 -0.74
CA VAL A 142 -16.13 -5.81 -1.24
C VAL A 142 -15.13 -6.95 -1.14
N HIS A 143 -15.13 -7.67 -0.03
CA HIS A 143 -14.26 -8.83 0.18
C HIS A 143 -14.46 -9.88 -0.92
N ARG A 144 -15.71 -10.29 -1.18
CA ARG A 144 -16.01 -11.27 -2.23
C ARG A 144 -15.62 -10.77 -3.61
N CYS A 145 -15.84 -9.48 -3.89
CA CYS A 145 -15.47 -8.86 -5.16
C CYS A 145 -13.97 -8.97 -5.41
N ILE A 146 -13.17 -8.51 -4.46
CA ILE A 146 -11.71 -8.51 -4.59
C ILE A 146 -11.17 -9.94 -4.69
N HIS A 147 -11.62 -10.85 -3.83
CA HIS A 147 -11.17 -12.25 -3.83
C HIS A 147 -11.61 -13.00 -5.09
N GLY A 148 -12.79 -12.73 -5.60
CA GLY A 148 -13.24 -13.28 -6.88
C GLY A 148 -12.37 -12.84 -8.05
N ILE A 149 -12.02 -11.57 -8.09
CA ILE A 149 -11.12 -11.01 -9.12
C ILE A 149 -9.71 -11.58 -8.98
N LEU A 150 -9.18 -11.68 -7.76
CA LEU A 150 -7.85 -12.27 -7.50
C LEU A 150 -7.69 -13.62 -8.19
N HIS A 151 -8.67 -14.51 -8.06
CA HIS A 151 -8.62 -15.82 -8.67
C HIS A 151 -8.65 -15.79 -10.20
N LEU A 152 -9.35 -14.82 -10.78
CA LEU A 152 -9.45 -14.68 -12.24
C LEU A 152 -8.19 -14.11 -12.88
N ILE A 153 -7.45 -13.25 -12.15
CA ILE A 153 -6.32 -12.51 -12.73
C ILE A 153 -4.95 -13.02 -12.28
N GLU A 154 -4.88 -14.01 -11.41
CA GLU A 154 -3.62 -14.47 -10.80
C GLU A 154 -2.52 -14.75 -11.84
N ASP A 155 -2.83 -15.51 -12.87
CA ASP A 155 -1.88 -15.84 -13.93
C ASP A 155 -1.49 -14.62 -14.76
N HIS A 156 -2.44 -13.75 -15.04
CA HIS A 156 -2.20 -12.52 -15.78
C HIS A 156 -1.31 -11.54 -15.01
N ALA A 157 -1.56 -11.39 -13.72
CA ALA A 157 -0.75 -10.53 -12.85
C ALA A 157 0.68 -11.06 -12.73
N LYS A 158 0.84 -12.36 -12.56
CA LYS A 158 2.14 -13.01 -12.50
C LYS A 158 2.92 -12.81 -13.80
N ALA A 159 2.29 -13.01 -14.95
CA ALA A 159 2.91 -12.79 -16.25
C ALA A 159 3.32 -11.33 -16.47
N ALA A 160 2.53 -10.38 -15.97
CA ALA A 160 2.81 -8.94 -16.06
C ALA A 160 3.83 -8.46 -15.01
N GLY A 161 4.18 -9.28 -14.02
CA GLY A 161 5.06 -8.90 -12.92
C GLY A 161 4.43 -7.91 -11.93
N ILE A 162 3.10 -7.91 -11.82
CA ILE A 162 2.36 -7.03 -10.93
C ILE A 162 1.83 -7.85 -9.76
N PRO A 163 2.01 -7.38 -8.49
CA PRO A 163 1.43 -8.06 -7.34
C PRO A 163 -0.09 -8.21 -7.50
N VAL A 164 -0.60 -9.41 -7.29
CA VAL A 164 -1.98 -9.76 -7.65
C VAL A 164 -3.02 -8.95 -6.85
N ARG A 165 -2.77 -8.73 -5.57
CA ARG A 165 -3.69 -7.95 -4.72
C ARG A 165 -3.78 -6.50 -5.20
N PHE A 166 -2.65 -5.88 -5.51
CA PHE A 166 -2.60 -4.53 -6.07
C PHE A 166 -3.34 -4.47 -7.41
N ALA A 167 -3.09 -5.45 -8.29
CA ALA A 167 -3.77 -5.52 -9.57
C ALA A 167 -5.29 -5.63 -9.41
N ALA A 168 -5.77 -6.47 -8.49
CA ALA A 168 -7.20 -6.66 -8.25
C ALA A 168 -7.88 -5.38 -7.76
N THR A 169 -7.34 -4.71 -6.76
CA THR A 169 -7.92 -3.46 -6.24
C THR A 169 -7.89 -2.36 -7.28
N LYS A 170 -6.82 -2.26 -8.07
CA LYS A 170 -6.74 -1.27 -9.16
C LYS A 170 -7.71 -1.55 -10.30
N LEU A 171 -7.97 -2.81 -10.62
CA LEU A 171 -9.02 -3.15 -11.60
C LEU A 171 -10.40 -2.71 -11.13
N VAL A 172 -10.72 -2.95 -9.86
CA VAL A 172 -12.00 -2.50 -9.30
C VAL A 172 -12.11 -0.97 -9.38
N GLU A 173 -11.04 -0.25 -9.09
CA GLU A 173 -11.01 1.21 -9.18
C GLU A 173 -11.09 1.74 -10.61
N GLY A 174 -10.97 0.88 -11.61
CA GLY A 174 -11.03 1.27 -13.01
C GLY A 174 -9.73 1.81 -13.58
N ASP A 175 -8.59 1.36 -13.05
CA ASP A 175 -7.27 1.78 -13.48
C ASP A 175 -6.94 1.28 -14.89
N PRO A 176 -6.88 2.17 -15.90
CA PRO A 176 -6.71 1.73 -17.30
C PRO A 176 -5.32 1.14 -17.58
N ARG A 177 -4.30 1.54 -16.84
CA ARG A 177 -2.94 1.04 -17.02
C ARG A 177 -2.81 -0.41 -16.53
N ILE A 178 -3.46 -0.74 -15.43
CA ILE A 178 -3.49 -2.11 -14.93
C ILE A 178 -4.30 -3.00 -15.85
N GLU A 179 -5.46 -2.53 -16.29
CA GLU A 179 -6.31 -3.27 -17.24
C GLU A 179 -5.54 -3.64 -18.52
N GLU A 180 -4.82 -2.67 -19.09
CA GLU A 180 -4.00 -2.89 -20.28
C GLU A 180 -2.83 -3.86 -20.01
N ALA A 181 -2.15 -3.69 -18.87
CA ALA A 181 -0.98 -4.51 -18.53
C ALA A 181 -1.34 -5.99 -18.31
N LEU A 182 -2.52 -6.29 -17.81
CA LEU A 182 -2.99 -7.65 -17.55
C LEU A 182 -3.38 -8.40 -18.82
N LYS A 183 -3.64 -7.72 -19.92
CA LYS A 183 -4.00 -8.33 -21.22
C LYS A 183 -5.13 -9.32 -21.11
N LEU A 184 -6.19 -8.94 -20.44
CA LEU A 184 -7.39 -9.76 -20.29
C LEU A 184 -8.13 -9.90 -21.61
N ASP A 185 -8.70 -11.07 -21.87
CA ASP A 185 -9.57 -11.25 -23.03
C ASP A 185 -10.97 -10.64 -22.79
N PRO A 186 -11.80 -10.45 -23.83
CA PRO A 186 -13.12 -9.85 -23.68
C PRO A 186 -14.04 -10.60 -22.71
N ASN A 187 -13.96 -11.92 -22.65
CA ASN A 187 -14.77 -12.72 -21.73
C ASN A 187 -14.35 -12.52 -20.27
N GLU A 188 -13.06 -12.47 -20.02
CA GLU A 188 -12.51 -12.19 -18.68
C GLU A 188 -12.88 -10.79 -18.21
N LYS A 189 -12.80 -9.80 -19.08
CA LYS A 189 -13.24 -8.43 -18.78
C LYS A 189 -14.72 -8.36 -18.42
N GLU A 190 -15.56 -9.08 -19.16
CA GLU A 190 -16.99 -9.17 -18.90
C GLU A 190 -17.30 -9.83 -17.56
N MET A 191 -16.61 -10.91 -17.22
CA MET A 191 -16.76 -11.58 -15.94
C MET A 191 -16.37 -10.68 -14.77
N ILE A 192 -15.25 -9.97 -14.90
CA ILE A 192 -14.77 -9.01 -13.89
C ILE A 192 -15.77 -7.87 -13.72
N GLU A 193 -16.26 -7.31 -14.81
CA GLU A 193 -17.25 -6.23 -14.76
C GLU A 193 -18.54 -6.71 -14.08
N HIS A 194 -18.97 -7.92 -14.35
CA HIS A 194 -20.14 -8.51 -13.68
C HIS A 194 -19.96 -8.62 -12.18
N ILE A 195 -18.79 -9.09 -11.72
CA ILE A 195 -18.46 -9.17 -10.31
C ILE A 195 -18.46 -7.79 -9.66
N ILE A 196 -17.88 -6.79 -10.32
CA ILE A 196 -17.82 -5.42 -9.80
C ILE A 196 -19.22 -4.80 -9.72
N VAL A 197 -20.04 -4.95 -10.74
CA VAL A 197 -21.42 -4.44 -10.76
C VAL A 197 -22.25 -5.08 -9.64
N GLN A 198 -22.09 -6.37 -9.40
CA GLN A 198 -22.77 -7.05 -8.30
C GLN A 198 -22.39 -6.42 -6.96
N MET A 199 -21.11 -6.16 -6.74
CA MET A 199 -20.65 -5.50 -5.53
C MET A 199 -21.22 -4.09 -5.39
N GLU A 200 -21.25 -3.31 -6.48
CA GLU A 200 -21.85 -1.97 -6.48
C GLU A 200 -23.33 -2.01 -6.08
N GLN A 201 -24.06 -2.99 -6.58
CA GLN A 201 -25.49 -3.17 -6.24
C GLN A 201 -25.66 -3.56 -4.77
N GLU A 202 -24.85 -4.48 -4.26
CA GLU A 202 -24.91 -4.90 -2.85
C GLU A 202 -24.52 -3.77 -1.90
N ARG A 203 -23.53 -2.95 -2.25
CA ARG A 203 -23.07 -1.84 -1.41
C ARG A 203 -23.90 -0.57 -1.58
N GLY A 204 -24.60 -0.38 -2.68
CA GLY A 204 -25.27 0.88 -3.01
C GLY A 204 -24.28 2.03 -3.25
N LEU A 205 -23.06 1.74 -3.63
CA LEU A 205 -21.96 2.69 -3.91
C LEU A 205 -21.33 2.36 -5.25
N ASP A 206 -20.79 3.36 -5.93
CA ASP A 206 -19.95 3.09 -7.08
C ASP A 206 -18.64 2.40 -6.65
N ARG A 207 -17.96 1.77 -7.60
CA ARG A 207 -16.78 0.95 -7.34
C ARG A 207 -15.63 1.72 -6.68
N ALA A 208 -15.36 2.92 -7.11
CA ALA A 208 -14.31 3.74 -6.53
C ALA A 208 -14.66 4.14 -5.09
N ALA A 209 -15.89 4.53 -4.85
CA ALA A 209 -16.38 4.87 -3.52
C ALA A 209 -16.36 3.66 -2.58
N ALA A 210 -16.70 2.47 -3.06
CA ALA A 210 -16.69 1.23 -2.27
C ALA A 210 -15.26 0.87 -1.82
N ILE A 211 -14.29 0.98 -2.70
CA ILE A 211 -12.88 0.72 -2.34
C ILE A 211 -12.34 1.76 -1.38
N ALA A 212 -12.64 3.04 -1.61
CA ALA A 212 -12.24 4.11 -0.69
C ALA A 212 -12.85 3.92 0.71
N ASP A 213 -14.14 3.58 0.78
CA ASP A 213 -14.82 3.30 2.05
C ASP A 213 -14.17 2.12 2.80
N MET A 214 -13.81 1.06 2.11
CA MET A 214 -13.10 -0.07 2.69
C MET A 214 -11.79 0.38 3.36
N ARG A 215 -11.00 1.19 2.68
CA ARG A 215 -9.72 1.68 3.22
C ARG A 215 -9.90 2.62 4.38
N PHE A 216 -10.81 3.59 4.28
CA PHE A 216 -11.08 4.54 5.36
C PHE A 216 -11.72 3.87 6.58
N SER A 217 -12.49 2.82 6.41
CA SER A 217 -13.04 2.04 7.53
C SER A 217 -11.95 1.33 8.34
N PHE A 218 -10.85 0.98 7.72
CA PHE A 218 -9.69 0.41 8.41
C PHE A 218 -8.90 1.47 9.19
N ILE A 219 -8.76 2.67 8.63
CA ILE A 219 -8.00 3.76 9.22
C ILE A 219 -8.69 4.32 10.47
#